data_2e9960795ad3d1353ffa2d7812e52457
#
_entry.id   2e9960795ad3d1353ffa2d7812e52457
#
_cell.length_a   1.000
_cell.length_b   1.000
_cell.length_c   1.000
_cell.angle_alpha   90.00
_cell.angle_beta   90.00
_cell.angle_gamma   90.00
#
_symmetry.space_group_name_H-M   'P 1'
#
loop_
_entity.id
_entity.type
_entity.pdbx_description
1 polymer ?
#
loop_
_entity_poly.entity_id
_entity_poly.type
_entity_poly.pdbx_seq_one_letter_code
_entity_poly.pdbx_strand_id
1 'polypeptide(L)'
;MDYPGRERVEECARSFGELADIYYRMPCRKEGFGRQDIEDIFEELTGTVCRGCRSFGKCWKDQAAGTYQRLYEALTAMGEGKTEGDIRAGMSDACIRAGKMAGSMVWAFRNMRMKLYYANRLLEGREAVADQLWEMARLLDDMAEEMQRTGELKEPVNRRLCRLFDRRGAQVRKIFLMHKRKRRDELYITMHARKGECVPIRDLAGILSVVLHRRMVPARNSRTVLGAEDETVLFVEETRYCLLYGISRVPKEGELLSGDSFSYFQNDQGAAVLSLSDGMGSGREAAAESRKLIELLEQFLEAGVSEETALGLINSASVYEKKSCSTLDICSVDLYSGNCDIRKLGAAPTFLRRDGQVEIVQSFRTPAGLFHHLDPETQSFRLGDGDTIVLVTDGALDVFSGQKKEEQFAALLEEQTAANPRELAAALMEQLMERCQGKARDDMTVFVGGLWQRV
;
A
#
# COMPACT_ATOMS: atom_id res chain seq x y z
N MET A 1 14.29 -23.96 -22.18
CA MET A 1 15.35 -23.00 -22.58
C MET A 1 15.42 -21.95 -21.49
N ASP A 2 16.58 -21.82 -20.84
CA ASP A 2 16.76 -20.73 -19.89
C ASP A 2 16.75 -19.40 -20.64
N TYR A 3 15.97 -18.45 -20.15
CA TYR A 3 15.89 -17.12 -20.74
C TYR A 3 17.22 -16.38 -20.46
N PRO A 4 17.96 -15.88 -21.49
CA PRO A 4 19.26 -15.25 -21.28
C PRO A 4 19.11 -13.88 -20.58
N GLY A 5 18.88 -13.86 -19.32
CA GLY A 5 18.66 -12.67 -18.49
C GLY A 5 18.12 -13.01 -17.12
N ARG A 6 17.56 -14.22 -16.96
CA ARG A 6 17.02 -14.69 -15.68
C ARG A 6 18.07 -14.69 -14.58
N GLU A 7 19.25 -15.28 -14.82
CA GLU A 7 20.35 -15.31 -13.85
C GLU A 7 20.74 -13.91 -13.37
N ARG A 8 20.72 -12.91 -14.28
CA ARG A 8 21.00 -11.52 -13.90
C ARG A 8 19.92 -10.94 -13.01
N VAL A 9 18.65 -11.28 -13.25
CA VAL A 9 17.54 -10.80 -12.40
C VAL A 9 17.62 -11.43 -11.02
N GLU A 10 17.92 -12.75 -10.94
CA GLU A 10 18.15 -13.46 -9.67
C GLU A 10 19.37 -12.90 -8.90
N GLU A 11 20.46 -12.57 -9.60
CA GLU A 11 21.60 -11.91 -8.98
C GLU A 11 21.27 -10.53 -8.44
N CYS A 12 20.47 -9.74 -9.18
CA CYS A 12 19.99 -8.44 -8.69
C CYS A 12 19.10 -8.61 -7.45
N ALA A 13 18.14 -9.54 -7.48
CA ALA A 13 17.29 -9.83 -6.34
C ALA A 13 18.11 -10.16 -5.08
N ARG A 14 19.09 -11.06 -5.25
CA ARG A 14 20.01 -11.44 -4.16
C ARG A 14 20.79 -10.25 -3.62
N SER A 15 21.30 -9.40 -4.52
CA SER A 15 22.08 -8.21 -4.14
C SER A 15 21.25 -7.20 -3.35
N PHE A 16 19.99 -6.98 -3.75
CA PHE A 16 19.08 -6.14 -2.98
C PHE A 16 18.74 -6.73 -1.60
N GLY A 17 18.51 -8.06 -1.53
CA GLY A 17 18.29 -8.76 -0.27
C GLY A 17 19.51 -8.66 0.68
N GLU A 18 20.72 -8.89 0.17
CA GLU A 18 21.96 -8.73 0.95
C GLU A 18 22.15 -7.28 1.44
N LEU A 19 21.82 -6.30 0.60
CA LEU A 19 21.90 -4.89 0.98
C LEU A 19 20.88 -4.55 2.08
N ALA A 20 19.65 -5.03 1.97
CA ALA A 20 18.63 -4.90 3.00
C ALA A 20 19.11 -5.50 4.34
N ASP A 21 19.68 -6.71 4.31
CA ASP A 21 20.22 -7.38 5.48
C ASP A 21 21.34 -6.56 6.16
N ILE A 22 22.20 -5.91 5.37
CA ILE A 22 23.24 -5.02 5.90
C ILE A 22 22.58 -3.86 6.67
N TYR A 23 21.52 -3.25 6.10
CA TYR A 23 20.80 -2.17 6.76
C TYR A 23 20.10 -2.63 8.05
N TYR A 24 19.53 -3.83 8.09
CA TYR A 24 18.91 -4.39 9.30
C TYR A 24 19.92 -4.74 10.42
N ARG A 25 21.12 -5.21 10.07
CA ARG A 25 22.16 -5.58 11.06
C ARG A 25 22.84 -4.38 11.71
N MET A 26 22.65 -3.17 11.21
CA MET A 26 23.18 -1.97 11.87
C MET A 26 22.47 -1.71 13.21
N PRO A 27 23.05 -0.92 14.16
CA PRO A 27 22.49 -0.72 15.50
C PRO A 27 21.03 -0.30 15.50
N CYS A 28 20.23 -0.93 16.36
CA CYS A 28 18.81 -0.63 16.53
C CYS A 28 18.57 0.70 17.26
N ARG A 29 17.31 1.17 17.23
CA ARG A 29 16.82 2.31 17.98
C ARG A 29 17.20 2.21 19.45
N LYS A 30 17.71 3.30 20.03
CA LYS A 30 17.99 3.39 21.45
C LYS A 30 16.72 3.83 22.19
N GLU A 31 16.28 3.06 23.16
CA GLU A 31 15.10 3.38 23.99
C GLU A 31 15.39 4.48 25.04
N GLY A 32 16.66 4.69 25.37
CA GLY A 32 17.06 5.67 26.37
C GLY A 32 18.53 6.00 26.28
N PHE A 33 19.02 6.74 27.26
CA PHE A 33 20.45 7.07 27.37
C PHE A 33 21.27 5.84 27.76
N GLY A 34 22.32 5.58 26.98
CA GLY A 34 23.29 4.57 27.30
C GLY A 34 24.25 5.09 28.38
N ARG A 35 25.10 4.18 28.89
CA ARG A 35 26.11 4.53 29.89
C ARG A 35 27.03 5.66 29.41
N GLN A 36 27.47 5.62 28.19
CA GLN A 36 28.33 6.65 27.59
C GLN A 36 27.63 8.02 27.54
N ASP A 37 26.34 8.07 27.18
CA ASP A 37 25.57 9.31 27.13
C ASP A 37 25.48 9.98 28.51
N ILE A 38 25.37 9.19 29.61
CA ILE A 38 25.35 9.66 30.99
C ILE A 38 26.73 10.15 31.41
N GLU A 39 27.79 9.43 31.05
CA GLU A 39 29.19 9.82 31.33
C GLU A 39 29.53 11.15 30.65
N ASP A 40 29.09 11.33 29.36
CA ASP A 40 29.27 12.59 28.62
C ASP A 40 28.57 13.78 29.32
N ILE A 41 27.33 13.58 29.79
CA ILE A 41 26.58 14.60 30.55
C ILE A 41 27.36 14.96 31.84
N PHE A 42 27.86 13.99 32.57
CA PHE A 42 28.58 14.22 33.80
C PHE A 42 29.93 14.91 33.58
N GLU A 43 30.64 14.55 32.51
CA GLU A 43 31.89 15.23 32.16
C GLU A 43 31.65 16.70 31.79
N GLU A 44 30.58 16.99 31.03
CA GLU A 44 30.17 18.35 30.70
C GLU A 44 29.80 19.17 31.93
N LEU A 45 28.99 18.61 32.84
CA LEU A 45 28.61 19.25 34.11
C LEU A 45 29.82 19.50 35.02
N THR A 46 30.71 18.54 35.09
CA THR A 46 31.97 18.67 35.87
C THR A 46 32.82 19.76 35.29
N GLY A 47 32.96 19.82 33.96
CA GLY A 47 33.74 20.85 33.26
C GLY A 47 33.18 22.26 33.45
N THR A 48 31.86 22.43 33.29
CA THR A 48 31.20 23.75 33.26
C THR A 48 30.84 24.31 34.63
N VAL A 49 30.51 23.46 35.59
CA VAL A 49 30.02 23.88 36.92
C VAL A 49 31.00 23.57 38.03
N CYS A 50 31.60 22.36 38.04
CA CYS A 50 32.36 21.87 39.20
C CYS A 50 33.82 22.29 39.18
N ARG A 51 34.53 22.33 38.03
CA ARG A 51 35.96 22.66 37.97
C ARG A 51 36.32 24.01 38.65
N GLY A 52 35.46 25.00 38.52
CA GLY A 52 35.66 26.31 39.17
C GLY A 52 34.97 26.43 40.54
N CYS A 53 34.60 25.32 41.20
CA CYS A 53 33.94 25.32 42.51
C CYS A 53 34.94 25.10 43.68
N ARG A 54 34.85 25.92 44.70
CA ARG A 54 35.68 25.77 45.89
C ARG A 54 35.49 24.44 46.62
N SER A 55 34.36 23.77 46.44
CA SER A 55 34.08 22.44 47.03
C SER A 55 34.45 21.29 46.11
N PHE A 56 35.14 21.51 44.97
CA PHE A 56 35.47 20.48 44.00
C PHE A 56 36.19 19.28 44.63
N GLY A 57 37.22 19.52 45.43
CA GLY A 57 38.00 18.46 46.10
C GLY A 57 37.11 17.59 47.00
N LYS A 58 36.27 18.21 47.83
CA LYS A 58 35.35 17.50 48.71
C LYS A 58 34.36 16.63 47.91
N CYS A 59 33.78 17.17 46.86
CA CYS A 59 32.77 16.45 46.05
C CYS A 59 33.36 15.32 45.19
N TRP A 60 34.49 15.58 44.51
CA TRP A 60 35.02 14.68 43.48
C TRP A 60 36.24 13.86 43.94
N LYS A 61 36.87 14.18 45.10
CA LYS A 61 37.93 13.35 45.67
C LYS A 61 37.44 12.59 46.89
N ASP A 62 36.83 13.29 47.87
CA ASP A 62 36.48 12.68 49.14
C ASP A 62 35.13 11.96 49.11
N GLN A 63 34.16 12.49 48.32
CA GLN A 63 32.77 12.00 48.22
C GLN A 63 32.34 11.71 46.80
N ALA A 64 33.24 11.22 45.94
CA ALA A 64 32.98 11.01 44.51
C ALA A 64 31.76 10.13 44.25
N ALA A 65 31.64 8.97 44.89
CA ALA A 65 30.53 8.04 44.71
C ALA A 65 29.18 8.67 45.07
N GLY A 66 29.10 9.39 46.20
CA GLY A 66 27.84 10.07 46.57
C GLY A 66 27.49 11.26 45.69
N THR A 67 28.51 11.91 45.12
CA THR A 67 28.26 12.98 44.10
C THR A 67 27.73 12.40 42.81
N TYR A 68 28.30 11.31 42.34
CA TYR A 68 27.86 10.61 41.16
C TYR A 68 26.42 10.12 41.29
N GLN A 69 26.08 9.50 42.41
CA GLN A 69 24.73 8.99 42.67
C GLN A 69 23.69 10.10 42.69
N ARG A 70 23.98 11.25 43.35
CA ARG A 70 23.05 12.41 43.35
C ARG A 70 22.82 12.99 41.95
N LEU A 71 23.87 13.06 41.14
CA LEU A 71 23.71 13.51 39.74
C LEU A 71 22.86 12.51 38.92
N TYR A 72 23.06 11.22 39.15
CA TYR A 72 22.30 10.17 38.49
C TYR A 72 20.81 10.21 38.90
N GLU A 73 20.51 10.32 40.19
CA GLU A 73 19.15 10.47 40.72
C GLU A 73 18.47 11.72 40.17
N ALA A 74 19.19 12.83 40.04
CA ALA A 74 18.67 14.06 39.42
C ALA A 74 18.36 13.88 37.92
N LEU A 75 19.19 13.17 37.14
CA LEU A 75 18.93 12.85 35.76
C LEU A 75 17.69 11.93 35.60
N THR A 76 17.57 10.93 36.48
CA THR A 76 16.41 10.03 36.50
C THR A 76 15.13 10.82 36.79
N ALA A 77 15.15 11.69 37.77
CA ALA A 77 14.01 12.56 38.11
C ALA A 77 13.60 13.49 36.97
N MET A 78 14.55 13.95 36.14
CA MET A 78 14.24 14.69 34.93
C MET A 78 13.57 13.82 33.86
N GLY A 79 13.97 12.56 33.75
CA GLY A 79 13.29 11.56 32.89
C GLY A 79 11.85 11.34 33.31
N GLU A 80 11.53 11.43 34.59
CA GLU A 80 10.17 11.34 35.17
C GLU A 80 9.37 12.65 35.04
N GLY A 81 9.93 13.71 34.45
CA GLY A 81 9.24 14.98 34.23
C GLY A 81 9.36 16.02 35.35
N LYS A 82 10.25 15.84 36.35
CA LYS A 82 10.47 16.86 37.38
C LYS A 82 11.08 18.15 36.83
N THR A 83 10.70 19.27 37.42
CA THR A 83 11.12 20.61 37.00
C THR A 83 12.52 20.97 37.47
N GLU A 84 13.11 22.02 36.86
CA GLU A 84 14.41 22.58 37.33
C GLU A 84 14.38 22.96 38.80
N GLY A 85 13.22 23.48 39.30
CA GLY A 85 13.02 23.82 40.71
C GLY A 85 13.13 22.62 41.63
N ASP A 86 12.56 21.48 41.25
CA ASP A 86 12.61 20.23 42.02
C ASP A 86 14.03 19.68 42.08
N ILE A 87 14.76 19.71 40.96
CA ILE A 87 16.15 19.28 40.86
C ILE A 87 17.05 20.16 41.74
N ARG A 88 16.85 21.49 41.70
CA ARG A 88 17.57 22.45 42.54
C ARG A 88 17.31 22.18 44.00
N ALA A 89 16.06 21.96 44.41
CA ALA A 89 15.69 21.67 45.79
C ALA A 89 16.39 20.40 46.33
N GLY A 90 16.34 19.31 45.53
CA GLY A 90 16.97 18.03 45.88
C GLY A 90 18.51 18.08 46.00
N MET A 91 19.16 19.10 45.40
CA MET A 91 20.62 19.27 45.44
C MET A 91 21.10 20.35 46.40
N SER A 92 20.19 21.16 46.96
CA SER A 92 20.54 22.36 47.76
C SER A 92 21.40 22.06 49.00
N ASP A 93 21.18 20.93 49.67
CA ASP A 93 21.88 20.56 50.91
C ASP A 93 23.33 20.08 50.67
N ALA A 94 23.61 19.59 49.47
CA ALA A 94 24.90 18.98 49.13
C ALA A 94 25.74 19.82 48.14
N CYS A 95 25.12 20.71 47.35
CA CYS A 95 25.78 21.49 46.31
C CYS A 95 25.65 23.01 46.53
N ILE A 96 26.74 23.69 46.81
CA ILE A 96 26.75 25.15 46.97
C ILE A 96 26.42 25.93 45.68
N ARG A 97 26.41 25.27 44.52
CA ARG A 97 26.02 25.79 43.21
C ARG A 97 24.79 25.11 42.68
N ALA A 98 23.86 24.66 43.53
CA ALA A 98 22.69 23.86 43.13
C ALA A 98 21.89 24.50 42.03
N GLY A 99 21.66 25.82 42.03
CA GLY A 99 20.93 26.51 40.97
C GLY A 99 21.64 26.46 39.59
N LYS A 100 22.98 26.69 39.59
CA LYS A 100 23.77 26.58 38.34
C LYS A 100 23.83 25.13 37.84
N MET A 101 23.96 24.19 38.77
CA MET A 101 24.00 22.77 38.48
C MET A 101 22.67 22.31 37.86
N ALA A 102 21.53 22.66 38.47
CA ALA A 102 20.20 22.31 37.94
C ALA A 102 19.98 22.88 36.53
N GLY A 103 20.26 24.16 36.30
CA GLY A 103 20.13 24.78 34.97
C GLY A 103 21.01 24.14 33.90
N SER A 104 22.29 23.88 34.24
CA SER A 104 23.22 23.20 33.32
C SER A 104 22.80 21.76 33.05
N MET A 105 22.27 21.06 34.06
CA MET A 105 21.77 19.70 33.92
C MET A 105 20.52 19.64 33.00
N VAL A 106 19.57 20.55 33.19
CA VAL A 106 18.39 20.64 32.31
C VAL A 106 18.81 20.89 30.85
N TRP A 107 19.77 21.77 30.63
CA TRP A 107 20.29 22.06 29.30
C TRP A 107 20.98 20.84 28.68
N ALA A 108 21.88 20.17 29.38
CA ALA A 108 22.59 18.99 28.92
C ALA A 108 21.63 17.83 28.64
N PHE A 109 20.64 17.60 29.53
CA PHE A 109 19.60 16.58 29.32
C PHE A 109 18.73 16.86 28.06
N ARG A 110 18.26 18.09 27.87
CA ARG A 110 17.49 18.47 26.66
C ARG A 110 18.31 18.29 25.40
N ASN A 111 19.57 18.69 25.41
CA ASN A 111 20.47 18.55 24.28
C ASN A 111 20.71 17.07 23.94
N MET A 112 20.94 16.24 24.97
CA MET A 112 21.09 14.79 24.76
C MET A 112 19.81 14.11 24.26
N ARG A 113 18.63 14.51 24.77
CA ARG A 113 17.35 14.04 24.23
C ARG A 113 17.16 14.41 22.76
N MET A 114 17.57 15.62 22.37
CA MET A 114 17.54 16.04 20.95
C MET A 114 18.49 15.17 20.11
N LYS A 115 19.72 14.94 20.57
CA LYS A 115 20.67 14.05 19.88
C LYS A 115 20.10 12.65 19.71
N LEU A 116 19.52 12.07 20.78
CA LEU A 116 18.89 10.76 20.77
C LEU A 116 17.70 10.72 19.80
N TYR A 117 16.86 11.75 19.81
CA TYR A 117 15.73 11.89 18.87
C TYR A 117 16.19 11.89 17.41
N TYR A 118 17.19 12.71 17.05
CA TYR A 118 17.71 12.74 15.69
C TYR A 118 18.42 11.45 15.28
N ALA A 119 19.17 10.83 16.20
CA ALA A 119 19.80 9.54 15.94
C ALA A 119 18.75 8.44 15.67
N ASN A 120 17.70 8.36 16.50
CA ASN A 120 16.61 7.41 16.29
C ASN A 120 15.85 7.67 14.99
N ARG A 121 15.66 8.94 14.62
CA ARG A 121 15.00 9.30 13.35
C ARG A 121 15.81 8.88 12.12
N LEU A 122 17.14 8.97 12.17
CA LEU A 122 18.01 8.42 11.12
C LEU A 122 17.91 6.89 11.03
N LEU A 123 17.80 6.21 12.18
CA LEU A 123 17.62 4.76 12.24
C LEU A 123 16.27 4.33 11.67
N GLU A 124 15.17 5.04 11.99
CA GLU A 124 13.85 4.81 11.42
C GLU A 124 13.85 4.95 9.88
N GLY A 125 14.46 6.00 9.34
CA GLY A 125 14.59 6.18 7.88
C GLY A 125 15.39 5.06 7.21
N ARG A 126 16.37 4.50 7.91
CA ARG A 126 17.17 3.39 7.41
C ARG A 126 16.39 2.07 7.37
N GLU A 127 15.58 1.78 8.37
CA GLU A 127 14.69 0.61 8.38
C GLU A 127 13.71 0.67 7.22
N ALA A 128 13.10 1.83 6.94
CA ALA A 128 12.24 2.01 5.79
C ALA A 128 12.95 1.75 4.46
N VAL A 129 14.24 2.14 4.32
CA VAL A 129 15.05 1.83 3.14
C VAL A 129 15.32 0.32 3.04
N ALA A 130 15.58 -0.36 4.16
CA ALA A 130 15.77 -1.81 4.19
C ALA A 130 14.50 -2.55 3.72
N ASP A 131 13.33 -2.13 4.21
CA ASP A 131 12.04 -2.67 3.79
C ASP A 131 11.83 -2.50 2.28
N GLN A 132 12.12 -1.31 1.72
CA GLN A 132 12.04 -1.06 0.28
C GLN A 132 12.96 -1.97 -0.53
N LEU A 133 14.19 -2.18 -0.08
CA LEU A 133 15.15 -3.07 -0.75
C LEU A 133 14.68 -4.53 -0.72
N TRP A 134 14.10 -4.98 0.39
CA TRP A 134 13.50 -6.30 0.51
C TRP A 134 12.32 -6.50 -0.46
N GLU A 135 11.41 -5.51 -0.54
CA GLU A 135 10.30 -5.58 -1.47
C GLU A 135 10.76 -5.55 -2.93
N MET A 136 11.81 -4.80 -3.24
CA MET A 136 12.45 -4.83 -4.58
C MET A 136 13.07 -6.19 -4.87
N ALA A 137 13.74 -6.83 -3.90
CA ALA A 137 14.28 -8.17 -4.06
C ALA A 137 13.17 -9.19 -4.36
N ARG A 138 12.06 -9.16 -3.61
CA ARG A 138 10.88 -10.02 -3.85
C ARG A 138 10.29 -9.83 -5.24
N LEU A 139 10.15 -8.58 -5.69
CA LEU A 139 9.65 -8.27 -7.03
C LEU A 139 10.54 -8.87 -8.12
N LEU A 140 11.85 -8.75 -7.97
CA LEU A 140 12.80 -9.33 -8.94
C LEU A 140 12.78 -10.86 -8.92
N ASP A 141 12.64 -11.49 -7.76
CA ASP A 141 12.49 -12.94 -7.64
C ASP A 141 11.21 -13.43 -8.32
N ASP A 142 10.07 -12.74 -8.11
CA ASP A 142 8.81 -13.05 -8.78
C ASP A 142 8.96 -12.93 -10.31
N MET A 143 9.65 -11.90 -10.81
CA MET A 143 9.94 -11.73 -12.24
C MET A 143 10.85 -12.86 -12.78
N ALA A 144 11.86 -13.25 -12.04
CA ALA A 144 12.76 -14.35 -12.42
C ALA A 144 12.03 -15.70 -12.47
N GLU A 145 11.12 -15.96 -11.52
CA GLU A 145 10.26 -17.14 -11.54
C GLU A 145 9.29 -17.14 -12.75
N GLU A 146 8.74 -15.99 -13.13
CA GLU A 146 7.89 -15.90 -14.32
C GLU A 146 8.68 -16.19 -15.61
N MET A 147 9.93 -15.70 -15.71
CA MET A 147 10.82 -15.98 -16.85
C MET A 147 11.12 -17.48 -17.03
N GLN A 148 11.07 -18.28 -15.98
CA GLN A 148 11.35 -19.73 -16.02
C GLN A 148 10.25 -20.54 -16.71
N ARG A 149 9.06 -20.03 -16.87
CA ARG A 149 7.86 -20.77 -17.25
C ARG A 149 7.42 -20.56 -18.69
N THR A 150 8.35 -20.21 -19.56
CA THR A 150 8.10 -20.19 -21.00
C THR A 150 8.05 -21.61 -21.56
N GLY A 151 6.95 -21.92 -22.24
CA GLY A 151 6.73 -23.19 -22.92
C GLY A 151 6.46 -22.98 -24.41
N GLU A 152 6.47 -24.07 -25.14
CA GLU A 152 6.00 -24.12 -26.52
C GLU A 152 4.70 -24.92 -26.57
N LEU A 153 3.81 -24.54 -27.46
CA LEU A 153 2.64 -25.37 -27.73
C LEU A 153 3.05 -26.73 -28.27
N LYS A 154 2.33 -27.78 -27.86
CA LYS A 154 2.56 -29.14 -28.38
C LYS A 154 2.55 -29.10 -29.90
N GLU A 155 3.51 -29.75 -30.53
CA GLU A 155 3.76 -29.73 -31.97
C GLU A 155 2.51 -29.98 -32.85
N PRO A 156 1.60 -30.91 -32.52
CA PRO A 156 0.37 -31.09 -33.32
C PRO A 156 -0.58 -29.89 -33.26
N VAL A 157 -0.65 -29.21 -32.10
CA VAL A 157 -1.48 -28.01 -31.89
C VAL A 157 -0.87 -26.84 -32.64
N ASN A 158 0.43 -26.63 -32.51
CA ASN A 158 1.18 -25.59 -33.20
C ASN A 158 0.99 -25.67 -34.72
N ARG A 159 1.21 -26.84 -35.33
CA ARG A 159 1.02 -27.05 -36.76
C ARG A 159 -0.44 -26.84 -37.23
N ARG A 160 -1.42 -27.21 -36.40
CA ARG A 160 -2.85 -26.97 -36.70
C ARG A 160 -3.14 -25.47 -36.67
N LEU A 161 -2.65 -24.74 -35.70
CA LEU A 161 -2.83 -23.29 -35.59
C LEU A 161 -2.21 -22.56 -36.78
N CYS A 162 -0.95 -22.83 -37.09
CA CYS A 162 -0.27 -22.18 -38.23
C CYS A 162 -1.04 -22.39 -39.56
N ARG A 163 -1.53 -23.60 -39.80
CA ARG A 163 -2.33 -23.89 -41.00
C ARG A 163 -3.67 -23.13 -41.05
N LEU A 164 -4.36 -22.99 -39.94
CA LEU A 164 -5.63 -22.28 -39.87
C LEU A 164 -5.43 -20.75 -39.98
N PHE A 165 -4.37 -20.22 -39.36
CA PHE A 165 -4.00 -18.82 -39.49
C PHE A 165 -3.61 -18.48 -40.95
N ASP A 166 -2.80 -19.33 -41.57
CA ASP A 166 -2.42 -19.16 -42.98
C ASP A 166 -3.60 -19.14 -43.92
N ARG A 167 -4.63 -20.02 -43.73
CA ARG A 167 -5.89 -19.99 -44.47
C ARG A 167 -6.66 -18.68 -44.29
N ARG A 168 -6.50 -17.98 -43.18
CA ARG A 168 -7.13 -16.69 -42.87
C ARG A 168 -6.30 -15.48 -43.32
N GLY A 169 -5.13 -15.73 -43.94
CA GLY A 169 -4.25 -14.67 -44.45
C GLY A 169 -3.21 -14.20 -43.43
N ALA A 170 -3.06 -14.85 -42.26
CA ALA A 170 -2.08 -14.51 -41.23
C ALA A 170 -0.92 -15.54 -41.24
N GLN A 171 0.33 -15.05 -41.39
CA GLN A 171 1.52 -15.90 -41.35
C GLN A 171 2.16 -15.80 -39.98
N VAL A 172 2.29 -16.94 -39.29
CA VAL A 172 2.89 -17.04 -37.95
C VAL A 172 4.38 -17.21 -38.07
N ARG A 173 5.15 -16.37 -37.34
CA ARG A 173 6.59 -16.46 -37.21
C ARG A 173 7.00 -17.22 -35.96
N LYS A 174 6.35 -16.91 -34.82
CA LYS A 174 6.73 -17.49 -33.52
C LYS A 174 5.52 -17.55 -32.59
N ILE A 175 5.46 -18.60 -31.77
CA ILE A 175 4.47 -18.78 -30.74
C ILE A 175 5.18 -19.03 -29.42
N PHE A 176 4.85 -18.26 -28.39
CA PHE A 176 5.32 -18.43 -27.02
C PHE A 176 4.14 -18.64 -26.10
N LEU A 177 4.23 -19.63 -25.25
CA LEU A 177 3.31 -19.87 -24.16
C LEU A 177 4.00 -19.52 -22.85
N MET A 178 3.45 -18.56 -22.11
CA MET A 178 3.94 -18.20 -20.78
C MET A 178 3.00 -18.78 -19.73
N HIS A 179 3.50 -19.71 -18.93
CA HIS A 179 2.77 -20.33 -17.83
C HIS A 179 2.88 -19.44 -16.58
N LYS A 180 1.78 -18.93 -16.05
CA LYS A 180 1.74 -18.11 -14.81
C LYS A 180 1.36 -18.96 -13.59
N ARG A 181 2.04 -18.80 -12.45
CA ARG A 181 1.89 -19.67 -11.25
C ARG A 181 0.50 -19.62 -10.61
N LYS A 182 -0.10 -18.45 -10.54
CA LYS A 182 -1.40 -18.21 -9.93
C LYS A 182 -2.45 -17.69 -10.93
N ARG A 183 -2.14 -17.70 -12.23
CA ARG A 183 -2.91 -17.02 -13.28
C ARG A 183 -3.04 -17.91 -14.49
N ARG A 184 -3.85 -17.50 -15.47
CA ARG A 184 -4.00 -18.22 -16.74
C ARG A 184 -2.80 -18.03 -17.63
N ASP A 185 -2.58 -19.03 -18.50
CA ASP A 185 -1.52 -18.99 -19.51
C ASP A 185 -1.71 -17.83 -20.49
N GLU A 186 -0.62 -17.17 -20.81
CA GLU A 186 -0.58 -16.11 -21.81
C GLU A 186 0.05 -16.64 -23.10
N LEU A 187 -0.56 -16.35 -24.24
CA LEU A 187 -0.11 -16.81 -25.53
C LEU A 187 0.34 -15.64 -26.40
N TYR A 188 1.64 -15.53 -26.62
CA TYR A 188 2.25 -14.52 -27.48
C TYR A 188 2.46 -15.08 -28.87
N ILE A 189 1.90 -14.46 -29.89
CA ILE A 189 2.02 -14.89 -31.29
C ILE A 189 2.60 -13.74 -32.12
N THR A 190 3.80 -13.94 -32.64
CA THR A 190 4.41 -13.03 -33.63
C THR A 190 3.96 -13.46 -35.02
N MET A 191 3.30 -12.57 -35.73
CA MET A 191 2.68 -12.85 -37.03
C MET A 191 2.52 -11.59 -37.87
N HIS A 192 2.26 -11.74 -39.18
CA HIS A 192 1.92 -10.66 -40.10
C HIS A 192 0.82 -11.12 -41.08
N ALA A 193 0.09 -10.17 -41.64
CA ALA A 193 -0.85 -10.47 -42.73
C ALA A 193 -0.12 -10.65 -44.05
N ARG A 194 -0.68 -11.47 -44.97
CA ARG A 194 -0.18 -11.57 -46.33
C ARG A 194 -0.22 -10.21 -47.01
N LYS A 195 0.72 -10.00 -47.94
CA LYS A 195 0.82 -8.72 -48.67
C LYS A 195 -0.50 -8.35 -49.34
N GLY A 196 -1.05 -7.20 -49.00
CA GLY A 196 -2.31 -6.69 -49.51
C GLY A 196 -3.56 -7.14 -48.74
N GLU A 197 -3.41 -7.96 -47.71
CA GLU A 197 -4.51 -8.40 -46.85
C GLU A 197 -4.49 -7.67 -45.48
N CYS A 198 -5.66 -7.54 -44.84
CA CYS A 198 -5.83 -7.09 -43.48
C CYS A 198 -6.66 -8.14 -42.74
N VAL A 199 -6.12 -8.65 -41.62
CA VAL A 199 -6.77 -9.73 -40.88
C VAL A 199 -7.23 -9.21 -39.51
N PRO A 200 -8.57 -9.25 -39.23
CA PRO A 200 -9.06 -8.89 -37.89
C PRO A 200 -8.49 -9.86 -36.82
N ILE A 201 -7.86 -9.32 -35.78
CA ILE A 201 -7.25 -10.13 -34.72
C ILE A 201 -8.31 -10.95 -33.97
N ARG A 202 -9.54 -10.46 -33.88
CA ARG A 202 -10.67 -11.21 -33.30
C ARG A 202 -10.98 -12.53 -34.06
N ASP A 203 -10.81 -12.57 -35.39
CA ASP A 203 -10.99 -13.79 -36.14
C ASP A 203 -9.94 -14.85 -35.78
N LEU A 204 -8.72 -14.40 -35.55
CA LEU A 204 -7.61 -15.26 -35.09
C LEU A 204 -7.87 -15.78 -33.70
N ALA A 205 -8.38 -14.93 -32.79
CA ALA A 205 -8.81 -15.34 -31.45
C ALA A 205 -9.92 -16.40 -31.48
N GLY A 206 -10.86 -16.30 -32.43
CA GLY A 206 -11.89 -17.32 -32.68
C GLY A 206 -11.28 -18.67 -33.08
N ILE A 207 -10.28 -18.67 -33.97
CA ILE A 207 -9.54 -19.87 -34.34
C ILE A 207 -8.79 -20.48 -33.15
N LEU A 208 -8.11 -19.64 -32.33
CA LEU A 208 -7.45 -20.07 -31.11
C LEU A 208 -8.43 -20.74 -30.16
N SER A 209 -9.62 -20.15 -29.99
CA SER A 209 -10.65 -20.65 -29.08
C SER A 209 -11.08 -22.07 -29.47
N VAL A 210 -11.26 -22.32 -30.76
CA VAL A 210 -11.63 -23.66 -31.29
C VAL A 210 -10.51 -24.67 -31.11
N VAL A 211 -9.27 -24.26 -31.35
CA VAL A 211 -8.09 -25.18 -31.28
C VAL A 211 -7.69 -25.52 -29.88
N LEU A 212 -7.76 -24.54 -28.96
CA LEU A 212 -7.37 -24.68 -27.56
C LEU A 212 -8.52 -25.16 -26.66
N HIS A 213 -9.76 -25.23 -27.21
CA HIS A 213 -10.98 -25.55 -26.42
C HIS A 213 -11.19 -24.61 -25.21
N ARG A 214 -10.80 -23.34 -25.37
CA ARG A 214 -10.94 -22.28 -24.38
C ARG A 214 -11.30 -20.99 -25.10
N ARG A 215 -12.18 -20.17 -24.53
CA ARG A 215 -12.47 -18.85 -25.11
C ARG A 215 -11.22 -17.96 -24.99
N MET A 216 -10.61 -17.64 -26.13
CA MET A 216 -9.41 -16.79 -26.22
C MET A 216 -9.79 -15.43 -26.79
N VAL A 217 -9.24 -14.37 -26.24
CA VAL A 217 -9.40 -12.99 -26.68
C VAL A 217 -8.05 -12.31 -26.79
N PRO A 218 -7.88 -11.31 -27.69
CA PRO A 218 -6.68 -10.48 -27.65
C PRO A 218 -6.67 -9.62 -26.38
N ALA A 219 -5.47 -9.37 -25.84
CA ALA A 219 -5.30 -8.44 -24.73
C ALA A 219 -5.80 -7.04 -25.10
N ARG A 220 -6.25 -6.26 -24.09
CA ARG A 220 -6.92 -4.96 -24.30
C ARG A 220 -6.11 -3.97 -25.12
N ASN A 221 -4.79 -3.98 -24.96
CA ASN A 221 -3.87 -3.07 -25.66
C ASN A 221 -3.42 -3.59 -27.03
N SER A 222 -3.97 -4.73 -27.51
CA SER A 222 -3.66 -5.26 -28.82
C SER A 222 -4.33 -4.43 -29.93
N ARG A 223 -3.65 -4.34 -31.07
CA ARG A 223 -4.28 -3.77 -32.28
C ARG A 223 -5.51 -4.58 -32.68
N THR A 224 -6.41 -3.96 -33.41
CA THR A 224 -7.64 -4.62 -33.88
C THR A 224 -7.43 -5.39 -35.17
N VAL A 225 -6.42 -5.02 -35.95
CA VAL A 225 -6.17 -5.57 -37.31
C VAL A 225 -4.68 -5.84 -37.48
N LEU A 226 -4.34 -6.99 -38.00
CA LEU A 226 -2.99 -7.39 -38.36
C LEU A 226 -2.61 -6.82 -39.74
N GLY A 227 -1.46 -6.15 -39.81
CA GLY A 227 -0.88 -5.57 -41.02
C GLY A 227 0.22 -6.44 -41.65
N ALA A 228 0.94 -5.87 -42.64
CA ALA A 228 2.00 -6.56 -43.38
C ALA A 228 3.33 -6.68 -42.61
N GLU A 229 3.51 -5.98 -41.49
CA GLU A 229 4.70 -6.04 -40.64
C GLU A 229 4.54 -7.10 -39.56
N ASP A 230 5.67 -7.70 -39.14
CA ASP A 230 5.66 -8.64 -38.02
C ASP A 230 5.23 -7.94 -36.73
N GLU A 231 4.16 -8.44 -36.12
CA GLU A 231 3.60 -7.93 -34.88
C GLU A 231 3.39 -9.07 -33.89
N THR A 232 3.70 -8.81 -32.61
CA THR A 232 3.43 -9.77 -31.53
C THR A 232 2.14 -9.40 -30.84
N VAL A 233 1.15 -10.29 -30.92
CA VAL A 233 -0.15 -10.13 -30.27
C VAL A 233 -0.22 -11.07 -29.07
N LEU A 234 -0.64 -10.51 -27.94
CA LEU A 234 -0.95 -11.27 -26.73
C LEU A 234 -2.41 -11.73 -26.78
N PHE A 235 -2.62 -13.04 -26.64
CA PHE A 235 -3.94 -13.64 -26.45
C PHE A 235 -4.04 -14.22 -25.04
N VAL A 236 -5.16 -13.93 -24.38
CA VAL A 236 -5.50 -14.39 -23.04
C VAL A 236 -6.82 -15.14 -23.04
N GLU A 237 -7.06 -15.95 -22.03
CA GLU A 237 -8.36 -16.60 -21.85
C GLU A 237 -9.42 -15.54 -21.47
N GLU A 238 -10.60 -15.59 -22.09
CA GLU A 238 -11.69 -14.68 -21.76
C GLU A 238 -12.15 -14.90 -20.31
N THR A 239 -12.34 -13.82 -19.58
CA THR A 239 -12.81 -13.89 -18.19
C THR A 239 -14.27 -14.36 -18.15
N ARG A 240 -14.63 -15.15 -17.12
CA ARG A 240 -15.99 -15.63 -16.87
C ARG A 240 -16.92 -14.50 -16.45
N TYR A 241 -16.37 -13.54 -15.71
CA TYR A 241 -17.11 -12.42 -15.17
C TYR A 241 -16.62 -11.10 -15.77
N CYS A 242 -17.46 -10.09 -15.68
CA CYS A 242 -17.10 -8.69 -15.87
C CYS A 242 -17.50 -7.91 -14.61
N LEU A 243 -16.69 -6.95 -14.24
CA LEU A 243 -16.97 -6.05 -13.14
C LEU A 243 -17.27 -4.66 -13.71
N LEU A 244 -18.43 -4.12 -13.37
CA LEU A 244 -18.83 -2.77 -13.68
C LEU A 244 -18.78 -1.93 -12.40
N TYR A 245 -18.58 -0.62 -12.53
CA TYR A 245 -18.52 0.24 -11.38
C TYR A 245 -19.36 1.51 -11.53
N GLY A 246 -19.70 2.08 -10.39
CA GLY A 246 -20.31 3.40 -10.27
C GLY A 246 -19.76 4.12 -9.06
N ILE A 247 -19.65 5.43 -9.15
CA ILE A 247 -19.16 6.26 -8.08
C ILE A 247 -20.02 7.51 -7.92
N SER A 248 -20.22 7.92 -6.68
CA SER A 248 -20.81 9.20 -6.33
C SER A 248 -19.98 9.85 -5.22
N ARG A 249 -19.66 11.14 -5.38
CA ARG A 249 -18.83 11.90 -4.45
C ARG A 249 -19.41 13.26 -4.17
N VAL A 250 -19.30 13.70 -2.92
CA VAL A 250 -19.67 15.04 -2.47
C VAL A 250 -18.54 15.57 -1.61
N PRO A 251 -17.94 16.72 -1.94
CA PRO A 251 -16.92 17.33 -1.10
C PRO A 251 -17.57 17.91 0.18
N LYS A 252 -16.76 18.08 1.21
CA LYS A 252 -17.11 18.77 2.44
C LYS A 252 -17.70 20.16 2.17
N GLU A 253 -18.69 20.57 2.97
CA GLU A 253 -19.29 21.91 2.83
C GLU A 253 -18.22 23.02 2.87
N GLY A 254 -18.19 23.85 1.82
CA GLY A 254 -17.23 24.92 1.66
C GLY A 254 -15.96 24.57 0.87
N GLU A 255 -15.72 23.28 0.58
CA GLU A 255 -14.62 22.84 -0.26
C GLU A 255 -15.06 22.65 -1.73
N LEU A 256 -14.13 22.92 -2.66
CA LEU A 256 -14.37 22.73 -4.10
C LEU A 256 -13.93 21.35 -4.59
N LEU A 257 -13.07 20.68 -3.84
CA LEU A 257 -12.49 19.38 -4.17
C LEU A 257 -12.59 18.46 -2.96
N SER A 258 -12.99 17.22 -3.21
CA SER A 258 -12.95 16.16 -2.22
C SER A 258 -11.50 15.69 -2.00
N GLY A 259 -11.13 15.47 -0.74
CA GLY A 259 -9.87 14.83 -0.34
C GLY A 259 -9.76 13.37 -0.71
N ASP A 260 -10.90 12.72 -1.03
CA ASP A 260 -10.95 11.32 -1.43
C ASP A 260 -10.43 11.11 -2.85
N SER A 261 -9.77 9.99 -3.09
CA SER A 261 -9.36 9.52 -4.41
C SER A 261 -9.71 8.05 -4.60
N PHE A 262 -10.02 7.68 -5.83
CA PHE A 262 -10.42 6.32 -6.17
C PHE A 262 -9.78 5.87 -7.47
N SER A 263 -9.75 4.55 -7.68
CA SER A 263 -9.32 3.94 -8.92
C SER A 263 -10.15 2.70 -9.24
N TYR A 264 -10.39 2.50 -10.53
CA TYR A 264 -10.81 1.23 -11.09
C TYR A 264 -9.79 0.80 -12.13
N PHE A 265 -9.17 -0.32 -11.88
CA PHE A 265 -8.17 -0.90 -12.75
C PHE A 265 -8.54 -2.34 -13.10
N GLN A 266 -8.37 -2.73 -14.35
CA GLN A 266 -8.48 -4.13 -14.75
C GLN A 266 -7.29 -4.50 -15.61
N ASN A 267 -6.52 -5.50 -15.17
CA ASN A 267 -5.36 -5.98 -15.89
C ASN A 267 -5.72 -7.04 -16.94
N ASP A 268 -4.79 -7.30 -17.86
CA ASP A 268 -4.93 -8.34 -18.90
C ASP A 268 -4.92 -9.77 -18.31
N GLN A 269 -4.60 -9.91 -17.03
CA GLN A 269 -4.54 -11.18 -16.32
C GLN A 269 -5.89 -11.57 -15.69
N GLY A 270 -6.92 -10.74 -15.89
CA GLY A 270 -8.28 -11.00 -15.43
C GLY A 270 -8.55 -10.63 -13.98
N ALA A 271 -7.73 -9.78 -13.36
CA ALA A 271 -8.04 -9.15 -12.08
C ALA A 271 -8.65 -7.77 -12.30
N ALA A 272 -9.73 -7.46 -11.59
CA ALA A 272 -10.32 -6.14 -11.49
C ALA A 272 -10.13 -5.61 -10.07
N VAL A 273 -9.56 -4.42 -9.95
CA VAL A 273 -9.24 -3.80 -8.66
C VAL A 273 -10.02 -2.50 -8.51
N LEU A 274 -10.72 -2.39 -7.39
CA LEU A 274 -11.35 -1.16 -6.91
C LEU A 274 -10.49 -0.65 -5.75
N SER A 275 -10.08 0.61 -5.80
CA SER A 275 -9.28 1.22 -4.75
C SER A 275 -9.90 2.55 -4.33
N LEU A 276 -10.01 2.77 -3.03
CA LEU A 276 -10.51 4.02 -2.42
C LEU A 276 -9.51 4.48 -1.36
N SER A 277 -9.14 5.75 -1.42
CA SER A 277 -8.25 6.39 -0.44
C SER A 277 -8.89 7.67 0.05
N ASP A 278 -8.97 7.81 1.35
CA ASP A 278 -9.37 9.02 2.03
C ASP A 278 -8.11 9.75 2.50
N GLY A 279 -7.95 11.02 2.06
CA GLY A 279 -6.83 11.88 2.42
C GLY A 279 -7.05 12.52 3.78
N MET A 280 -6.00 12.63 4.59
CA MET A 280 -6.09 13.25 5.91
C MET A 280 -6.46 14.74 5.80
N GLY A 281 -7.63 15.12 6.31
CA GLY A 281 -8.15 16.48 6.23
C GLY A 281 -9.10 16.68 5.06
N SER A 282 -9.15 17.88 4.48
CA SER A 282 -10.03 18.20 3.36
C SER A 282 -9.36 19.14 2.35
N GLY A 283 -9.93 19.26 1.15
CA GLY A 283 -9.49 20.20 0.12
C GLY A 283 -8.25 19.74 -0.65
N ARG A 284 -7.46 20.71 -1.19
CA ARG A 284 -6.42 20.44 -2.19
C ARG A 284 -5.26 19.57 -1.70
N GLU A 285 -4.81 19.75 -0.47
CA GLU A 285 -3.66 18.99 0.06
C GLU A 285 -4.04 17.52 0.27
N ALA A 286 -5.17 17.26 0.93
CA ALA A 286 -5.70 15.90 1.11
C ALA A 286 -5.94 15.21 -0.25
N ALA A 287 -6.55 15.92 -1.22
CA ALA A 287 -6.76 15.41 -2.57
C ALA A 287 -5.46 15.09 -3.32
N ALA A 288 -4.39 15.86 -3.12
CA ALA A 288 -3.10 15.60 -3.75
C ALA A 288 -2.42 14.35 -3.16
N GLU A 289 -2.52 14.16 -1.85
CA GLU A 289 -1.93 13.02 -1.14
C GLU A 289 -2.65 11.72 -1.49
N SER A 290 -3.97 11.66 -1.34
CA SER A 290 -4.77 10.47 -1.67
C SER A 290 -4.62 10.08 -3.13
N ARG A 291 -4.59 11.06 -4.05
CA ARG A 291 -4.36 10.84 -5.48
C ARG A 291 -2.99 10.24 -5.77
N LYS A 292 -1.92 10.81 -5.17
CA LYS A 292 -0.56 10.28 -5.34
C LYS A 292 -0.47 8.81 -4.91
N LEU A 293 -1.14 8.45 -3.82
CA LEU A 293 -1.18 7.09 -3.31
C LEU A 293 -1.90 6.14 -4.29
N ILE A 294 -3.06 6.53 -4.80
CA ILE A 294 -3.81 5.77 -5.80
C ILE A 294 -3.02 5.63 -7.11
N GLU A 295 -2.41 6.71 -7.62
CA GLU A 295 -1.60 6.69 -8.85
C GLU A 295 -0.38 5.75 -8.72
N LEU A 296 0.29 5.73 -7.56
CA LEU A 296 1.39 4.80 -7.30
C LEU A 296 0.90 3.35 -7.26
N LEU A 297 -0.23 3.09 -6.61
CA LEU A 297 -0.83 1.76 -6.59
C LEU A 297 -1.16 1.26 -8.00
N GLU A 298 -1.81 2.10 -8.81
CA GLU A 298 -2.11 1.76 -10.22
C GLU A 298 -0.83 1.43 -11.01
N GLN A 299 0.20 2.27 -10.91
CA GLN A 299 1.48 2.06 -11.62
C GLN A 299 2.13 0.73 -11.24
N PHE A 300 2.14 0.36 -9.95
CA PHE A 300 2.67 -0.93 -9.51
C PHE A 300 1.84 -2.11 -10.05
N LEU A 301 0.52 -2.02 -9.98
CA LEU A 301 -0.37 -3.07 -10.46
C LEU A 301 -0.31 -3.22 -11.99
N GLU A 302 -0.20 -2.12 -12.75
CA GLU A 302 0.01 -2.12 -14.19
C GLU A 302 1.36 -2.75 -14.57
N ALA A 303 2.40 -2.48 -13.79
CA ALA A 303 3.70 -3.12 -13.96
C ALA A 303 3.71 -4.62 -13.62
N GLY A 304 2.59 -5.16 -13.11
CA GLY A 304 2.45 -6.57 -12.73
C GLY A 304 2.98 -6.90 -11.35
N VAL A 305 3.31 -5.89 -10.54
CA VAL A 305 3.70 -6.05 -9.13
C VAL A 305 2.53 -6.63 -8.35
N SER A 306 2.80 -7.56 -7.43
CA SER A 306 1.76 -8.10 -6.56
C SER A 306 1.19 -7.01 -5.65
N GLU A 307 -0.11 -7.12 -5.30
CA GLU A 307 -0.77 -6.14 -4.41
C GLU A 307 -0.06 -6.04 -3.05
N GLU A 308 0.42 -7.16 -2.53
CA GLU A 308 1.14 -7.22 -1.26
C GLU A 308 2.45 -6.43 -1.33
N THR A 309 3.25 -6.64 -2.38
CA THR A 309 4.49 -5.91 -2.61
C THR A 309 4.23 -4.42 -2.87
N ALA A 310 3.20 -4.08 -3.65
CA ALA A 310 2.82 -2.69 -3.91
C ALA A 310 2.44 -1.96 -2.61
N LEU A 311 1.66 -2.60 -1.74
CA LEU A 311 1.30 -2.06 -0.42
C LEU A 311 2.51 -1.88 0.49
N GLY A 312 3.45 -2.84 0.51
CA GLY A 312 4.70 -2.75 1.25
C GLY A 312 5.52 -1.53 0.82
N LEU A 313 5.71 -1.35 -0.50
CA LEU A 313 6.44 -0.22 -1.07
C LEU A 313 5.77 1.12 -0.78
N ILE A 314 4.44 1.22 -0.92
CA ILE A 314 3.66 2.42 -0.62
C ILE A 314 3.76 2.77 0.86
N ASN A 315 3.61 1.78 1.74
CA ASN A 315 3.69 2.00 3.18
C ASN A 315 5.06 2.50 3.61
N SER A 316 6.15 1.86 3.16
CA SER A 316 7.50 2.28 3.50
C SER A 316 7.82 3.69 2.99
N ALA A 317 7.33 4.07 1.81
CA ALA A 317 7.45 5.43 1.29
C ALA A 317 6.67 6.44 2.15
N SER A 318 5.45 6.10 2.59
CA SER A 318 4.59 6.96 3.43
C SER A 318 5.17 7.18 4.82
N VAL A 319 5.78 6.15 5.43
CA VAL A 319 6.51 6.26 6.71
C VAL A 319 7.63 7.30 6.62
N TYR A 320 8.35 7.33 5.51
CA TYR A 320 9.47 8.27 5.31
C TYR A 320 9.00 9.71 5.17
N GLU A 321 7.94 9.97 4.41
CA GLU A 321 7.44 11.34 4.17
C GLU A 321 6.78 11.98 5.41
N LYS A 322 6.37 11.21 6.43
CA LYS A 322 5.73 11.65 7.73
C LYS A 322 4.57 12.65 7.60
N LYS A 323 4.04 12.86 6.42
CA LYS A 323 3.00 13.87 6.17
C LYS A 323 1.63 13.28 5.90
N SER A 324 1.53 12.02 5.56
CA SER A 324 0.29 11.47 5.04
C SER A 324 -0.03 10.13 5.72
N CYS A 325 -1.08 10.18 6.51
CA CYS A 325 -1.74 8.97 7.03
C CYS A 325 -3.04 8.75 6.27
N SER A 326 -2.99 8.71 4.94
CA SER A 326 -4.16 8.42 4.14
C SER A 326 -4.60 6.97 4.35
N THR A 327 -5.90 6.76 4.35
CA THR A 327 -6.46 5.41 4.39
C THR A 327 -6.41 4.79 3.00
N LEU A 328 -6.44 3.46 2.93
CA LEU A 328 -6.51 2.75 1.66
C LEU A 328 -7.39 1.51 1.80
N ASP A 329 -8.41 1.43 0.95
CA ASP A 329 -9.28 0.28 0.78
C ASP A 329 -9.06 -0.31 -0.63
N ILE A 330 -8.68 -1.59 -0.70
CA ILE A 330 -8.43 -2.29 -1.96
C ILE A 330 -9.31 -3.53 -2.01
N CYS A 331 -10.07 -3.63 -3.08
CA CYS A 331 -10.87 -4.79 -3.38
C CYS A 331 -10.46 -5.35 -4.74
N SER A 332 -9.85 -6.53 -4.75
CA SER A 332 -9.35 -7.22 -5.94
C SER A 332 -10.21 -8.42 -6.26
N VAL A 333 -10.77 -8.46 -7.46
CA VAL A 333 -11.67 -9.52 -7.92
C VAL A 333 -11.04 -10.30 -9.07
N ASP A 334 -10.81 -11.59 -8.87
CA ASP A 334 -10.45 -12.52 -9.96
C ASP A 334 -11.68 -12.80 -10.84
N LEU A 335 -11.69 -12.27 -12.02
CA LEU A 335 -12.81 -12.37 -12.96
C LEU A 335 -12.99 -13.77 -13.59
N TYR A 336 -12.11 -14.72 -13.33
CA TYR A 336 -12.29 -16.12 -13.72
C TYR A 336 -13.07 -16.91 -12.68
N SER A 337 -12.76 -16.71 -11.40
CA SER A 337 -13.34 -17.47 -10.29
C SER A 337 -14.42 -16.71 -9.53
N GLY A 338 -14.40 -15.38 -9.54
CA GLY A 338 -15.19 -14.52 -8.66
C GLY A 338 -14.62 -14.40 -7.24
N ASN A 339 -13.38 -14.88 -7.00
CA ASN A 339 -12.74 -14.65 -5.72
C ASN A 339 -12.42 -13.17 -5.56
N CYS A 340 -12.73 -12.62 -4.39
CA CYS A 340 -12.56 -11.24 -4.03
C CYS A 340 -11.70 -11.16 -2.78
N ASP A 341 -10.55 -10.51 -2.88
CA ASP A 341 -9.65 -10.23 -1.78
C ASP A 341 -9.77 -8.76 -1.38
N ILE A 342 -10.08 -8.52 -0.11
CA ILE A 342 -10.20 -7.18 0.46
C ILE A 342 -9.03 -6.93 1.40
N ARG A 343 -8.32 -5.82 1.17
CA ARG A 343 -7.20 -5.34 1.99
C ARG A 343 -7.44 -3.91 2.41
N LYS A 344 -7.30 -3.63 3.71
CA LYS A 344 -7.59 -2.32 4.28
C LYS A 344 -6.42 -1.79 5.09
N LEU A 345 -6.14 -0.50 4.92
CA LEU A 345 -5.19 0.28 5.73
C LEU A 345 -5.94 1.45 6.33
N GLY A 346 -6.49 1.27 7.54
CA GLY A 346 -7.23 2.32 8.25
C GLY A 346 -8.53 2.78 7.60
N ALA A 347 -8.99 2.10 6.54
CA ALA A 347 -10.16 2.49 5.79
C ALA A 347 -11.48 2.10 6.49
N ALA A 348 -12.55 2.84 6.17
CA ALA A 348 -13.91 2.54 6.58
C ALA A 348 -14.35 1.12 6.15
N PRO A 349 -15.39 0.53 6.75
CA PRO A 349 -15.90 -0.78 6.35
C PRO A 349 -16.29 -0.85 4.87
N THR A 350 -16.11 -2.03 4.27
CA THR A 350 -16.63 -2.36 2.94
C THR A 350 -17.87 -3.23 3.11
N PHE A 351 -18.85 -3.07 2.24
CA PHE A 351 -20.11 -3.78 2.31
C PHE A 351 -20.25 -4.69 1.09
N LEU A 352 -20.56 -5.97 1.34
CA LEU A 352 -20.84 -6.96 0.30
C LEU A 352 -22.33 -7.24 0.29
N ARG A 353 -23.04 -6.88 -0.79
CA ARG A 353 -24.45 -7.20 -0.97
C ARG A 353 -24.60 -8.42 -1.86
N ARG A 354 -25.19 -9.49 -1.31
CA ARG A 354 -25.43 -10.78 -1.94
C ARG A 354 -26.86 -11.22 -1.67
N ASP A 355 -27.63 -11.56 -2.69
CA ASP A 355 -29.01 -12.01 -2.54
C ASP A 355 -29.89 -11.08 -1.67
N GLY A 356 -29.64 -9.76 -1.70
CA GLY A 356 -30.36 -8.76 -0.92
C GLY A 356 -29.90 -8.63 0.55
N GLN A 357 -28.95 -9.44 1.00
CA GLN A 357 -28.33 -9.33 2.32
C GLN A 357 -27.00 -8.61 2.25
N VAL A 358 -26.66 -7.86 3.29
CA VAL A 358 -25.41 -7.09 3.37
C VAL A 358 -24.50 -7.64 4.46
N GLU A 359 -23.30 -8.03 4.07
CA GLU A 359 -22.21 -8.42 4.95
C GLU A 359 -21.25 -7.24 5.12
N ILE A 360 -20.87 -6.93 6.37
CA ILE A 360 -19.96 -5.83 6.70
C ILE A 360 -18.55 -6.37 6.90
N VAL A 361 -17.62 -5.91 6.07
CA VAL A 361 -16.19 -6.26 6.13
C VAL A 361 -15.45 -5.13 6.84
N GLN A 362 -15.09 -5.36 8.09
CA GLN A 362 -14.36 -4.41 8.92
C GLN A 362 -12.87 -4.74 8.95
N SER A 363 -12.04 -3.72 9.15
CA SER A 363 -10.62 -3.87 9.51
C SER A 363 -10.35 -3.05 10.77
N PHE A 364 -9.61 -3.65 11.70
CA PHE A 364 -9.20 -2.98 12.94
C PHE A 364 -7.78 -2.38 12.82
N ARG A 365 -7.25 -2.23 11.60
CA ARG A 365 -5.87 -1.78 11.38
C ARG A 365 -5.78 -0.28 11.15
N THR A 366 -4.58 0.24 11.43
CA THR A 366 -4.22 1.66 11.33
C THR A 366 -3.93 2.09 9.89
N PRO A 367 -4.06 3.39 9.58
CA PRO A 367 -3.70 3.96 8.28
C PRO A 367 -2.26 3.67 7.84
N ALA A 368 -2.01 3.78 6.52
CA ALA A 368 -0.68 3.65 5.94
C ALA A 368 0.30 4.67 6.54
N GLY A 369 1.56 4.30 6.67
CA GLY A 369 2.62 5.19 7.16
C GLY A 369 2.74 5.33 8.67
N LEU A 370 1.90 4.67 9.48
CA LEU A 370 2.00 4.70 10.94
C LEU A 370 2.98 3.66 11.49
N PHE A 371 3.16 2.51 10.83
CA PHE A 371 4.04 1.43 11.28
C PHE A 371 4.97 0.95 10.17
N HIS A 372 6.20 0.56 10.54
CA HIS A 372 7.23 0.08 9.62
C HIS A 372 6.89 -1.28 8.98
N HIS A 373 6.25 -2.17 9.72
CA HIS A 373 5.81 -3.47 9.19
C HIS A 373 4.31 -3.50 9.04
N LEU A 374 3.84 -3.57 7.79
CA LEU A 374 2.46 -3.90 7.46
C LEU A 374 2.38 -5.37 7.09
N ASP A 375 1.60 -6.10 7.86
CA ASP A 375 1.06 -7.39 7.44
C ASP A 375 -0.42 -7.12 7.09
N PRO A 376 -0.74 -6.82 5.81
CA PRO A 376 -2.10 -6.49 5.42
C PRO A 376 -2.97 -7.72 5.61
N GLU A 377 -3.94 -7.63 6.52
CA GLU A 377 -4.94 -8.67 6.68
C GLU A 377 -5.76 -8.76 5.40
N THR A 378 -5.70 -9.91 4.76
CA THR A 378 -6.48 -10.19 3.57
C THR A 378 -7.72 -10.97 3.98
N GLN A 379 -8.90 -10.42 3.70
CA GLN A 379 -10.15 -11.13 3.84
C GLN A 379 -10.63 -11.57 2.45
N SER A 380 -10.84 -12.87 2.27
CA SER A 380 -11.19 -13.45 0.98
C SER A 380 -12.64 -13.88 0.96
N PHE A 381 -13.36 -13.49 -0.08
CA PHE A 381 -14.76 -13.80 -0.31
C PHE A 381 -14.93 -14.41 -1.71
N ARG A 382 -16.04 -15.08 -1.94
CA ARG A 382 -16.41 -15.51 -3.27
C ARG A 382 -17.69 -14.81 -3.70
N LEU A 383 -17.61 -14.07 -4.79
CA LEU A 383 -18.71 -13.34 -5.39
C LEU A 383 -19.31 -14.13 -6.56
N GLY A 384 -20.61 -13.99 -6.75
CA GLY A 384 -21.39 -14.57 -7.81
C GLY A 384 -21.97 -13.52 -8.76
N ASP A 385 -22.82 -13.98 -9.67
CA ASP A 385 -23.53 -13.14 -10.62
C ASP A 385 -24.54 -12.23 -9.90
N GLY A 386 -24.43 -10.91 -10.14
CA GLY A 386 -25.28 -9.90 -9.49
C GLY A 386 -24.80 -9.42 -8.12
N ASP A 387 -23.74 -10.00 -7.56
CA ASP A 387 -23.18 -9.53 -6.28
C ASP A 387 -22.54 -8.15 -6.40
N THR A 388 -22.63 -7.38 -5.33
CA THR A 388 -22.19 -5.98 -5.31
C THR A 388 -21.26 -5.71 -4.14
N ILE A 389 -20.20 -4.96 -4.40
CA ILE A 389 -19.22 -4.47 -3.43
C ILE A 389 -19.42 -2.97 -3.30
N VAL A 390 -19.49 -2.46 -2.07
CA VAL A 390 -19.63 -1.02 -1.80
C VAL A 390 -18.53 -0.57 -0.86
N LEU A 391 -17.62 0.26 -1.37
CA LEU A 391 -16.59 0.94 -0.60
C LEU A 391 -17.09 2.35 -0.27
N VAL A 392 -16.83 2.81 0.93
CA VAL A 392 -17.24 4.15 1.40
C VAL A 392 -16.11 4.81 2.18
N THR A 393 -16.10 6.14 2.21
CA THR A 393 -15.27 6.90 3.16
C THR A 393 -16.03 7.12 4.47
N ASP A 394 -15.33 7.45 5.53
CA ASP A 394 -15.89 7.66 6.87
C ASP A 394 -16.92 8.80 6.89
N GLY A 395 -16.73 9.85 6.06
CA GLY A 395 -17.71 10.92 5.92
C GLY A 395 -19.09 10.43 5.47
N ALA A 396 -19.18 9.35 4.68
CA ALA A 396 -20.46 8.75 4.32
C ALA A 396 -21.13 8.04 5.50
N LEU A 397 -20.35 7.48 6.43
CA LEU A 397 -20.85 6.83 7.65
C LEU A 397 -21.15 7.85 8.75
N ASP A 398 -20.46 8.98 8.78
CA ASP A 398 -20.65 10.04 9.79
C ASP A 398 -21.99 10.79 9.69
N VAL A 399 -22.72 10.53 8.62
CA VAL A 399 -24.12 10.98 8.49
C VAL A 399 -25.03 10.30 9.51
N PHE A 400 -24.69 9.08 9.94
CA PHE A 400 -25.48 8.32 10.91
C PHE A 400 -25.10 8.68 12.35
N SER A 401 -26.07 8.61 13.26
CA SER A 401 -25.87 8.92 14.68
C SER A 401 -25.73 7.66 15.52
N GLY A 402 -24.91 7.71 16.58
CA GLY A 402 -24.74 6.62 17.54
C GLY A 402 -23.60 5.66 17.23
N GLN A 403 -23.59 4.47 17.89
CA GLN A 403 -22.48 3.51 17.83
C GLN A 403 -22.61 2.46 16.71
N LYS A 404 -23.71 2.45 15.94
CA LYS A 404 -24.05 1.42 14.95
C LYS A 404 -24.20 2.03 13.55
N LYS A 405 -23.28 2.88 13.15
CA LYS A 405 -23.33 3.59 11.87
C LYS A 405 -23.27 2.62 10.70
N GLU A 406 -22.43 1.62 10.81
CA GLU A 406 -22.22 0.58 9.80
C GLU A 406 -23.47 -0.27 9.58
N GLU A 407 -24.17 -0.65 10.67
CA GLU A 407 -25.42 -1.40 10.59
C GLU A 407 -26.54 -0.55 9.94
N GLN A 408 -26.55 0.76 10.22
CA GLN A 408 -27.52 1.68 9.63
C GLN A 408 -27.27 1.88 8.13
N PHE A 409 -26.00 1.96 7.71
CA PHE A 409 -25.65 2.01 6.29
C PHE A 409 -25.96 0.68 5.59
N ALA A 410 -25.69 -0.46 6.22
CA ALA A 410 -26.05 -1.76 5.69
C ALA A 410 -27.56 -1.89 5.46
N ALA A 411 -28.39 -1.50 6.42
CA ALA A 411 -29.84 -1.48 6.27
C ALA A 411 -30.29 -0.56 5.12
N LEU A 412 -29.66 0.62 4.97
CA LEU A 412 -29.91 1.52 3.86
C LEU A 412 -29.57 0.86 2.50
N LEU A 413 -28.47 0.12 2.45
CA LEU A 413 -28.04 -0.60 1.24
C LEU A 413 -28.98 -1.77 0.91
N GLU A 414 -29.52 -2.47 1.90
CA GLU A 414 -30.50 -3.56 1.72
C GLU A 414 -31.82 -3.06 1.13
N GLU A 415 -32.24 -1.84 1.46
CA GLU A 415 -33.46 -1.21 0.92
C GLU A 415 -33.32 -0.84 -0.57
N GLN A 416 -32.09 -0.78 -1.10
CA GLN A 416 -31.87 -0.38 -2.49
C GLN A 416 -32.26 -1.48 -3.48
N THR A 417 -33.01 -1.11 -4.51
CA THR A 417 -33.42 -2.03 -5.59
C THR A 417 -32.57 -1.89 -6.86
N ALA A 418 -31.76 -0.83 -6.97
CA ALA A 418 -30.90 -0.59 -8.11
C ALA A 418 -29.87 -1.71 -8.29
N ALA A 419 -29.87 -2.33 -9.47
CA ALA A 419 -28.88 -3.36 -9.85
C ALA A 419 -27.65 -2.73 -10.52
N ASN A 420 -27.79 -1.61 -11.23
CA ASN A 420 -26.69 -0.92 -11.88
C ASN A 420 -25.82 -0.20 -10.85
N PRO A 421 -24.49 -0.42 -10.80
CA PRO A 421 -23.60 0.21 -9.80
C PRO A 421 -23.64 1.73 -9.81
N ARG A 422 -23.80 2.35 -11.00
CA ARG A 422 -23.86 3.81 -11.12
C ARG A 422 -25.13 4.38 -10.50
N GLU A 423 -26.27 3.71 -10.78
CA GLU A 423 -27.55 4.09 -10.19
C GLU A 423 -27.57 3.85 -8.69
N LEU A 424 -26.99 2.74 -8.24
CA LEU A 424 -26.88 2.41 -6.82
C LEU A 424 -26.02 3.43 -6.08
N ALA A 425 -24.84 3.79 -6.60
CA ALA A 425 -23.99 4.81 -5.99
C ALA A 425 -24.68 6.17 -5.89
N ALA A 426 -25.42 6.57 -6.94
CA ALA A 426 -26.16 7.82 -6.95
C ALA A 426 -27.32 7.80 -5.93
N ALA A 427 -28.12 6.72 -5.89
CA ALA A 427 -29.24 6.59 -4.98
C ALA A 427 -28.79 6.59 -3.50
N LEU A 428 -27.70 5.88 -3.17
CA LEU A 428 -27.12 5.90 -1.84
C LEU A 428 -26.65 7.30 -1.45
N MET A 429 -25.93 8.00 -2.33
CA MET A 429 -25.47 9.36 -2.06
C MET A 429 -26.62 10.34 -1.88
N GLU A 430 -27.67 10.24 -2.68
CA GLU A 430 -28.88 11.07 -2.54
C GLU A 430 -29.50 10.91 -1.14
N GLN A 431 -29.67 9.69 -0.67
CA GLN A 431 -30.21 9.42 0.66
C GLN A 431 -29.28 9.87 1.79
N LEU A 432 -27.96 9.76 1.61
CA LEU A 432 -26.98 10.30 2.57
C LEU A 432 -27.09 11.83 2.65
N MET A 433 -27.21 12.50 1.49
CA MET A 433 -27.35 13.96 1.42
C MET A 433 -28.67 14.46 2.01
N GLU A 434 -29.76 13.73 1.83
CA GLU A 434 -31.03 14.04 2.49
C GLU A 434 -30.91 13.99 4.01
N ARG A 435 -30.24 12.96 4.55
CA ARG A 435 -30.04 12.78 6.00
C ARG A 435 -29.19 13.90 6.61
N CYS A 436 -28.17 14.40 5.91
CA CYS A 436 -27.35 15.54 6.35
C CYS A 436 -27.91 16.91 5.93
N GLN A 437 -29.16 16.97 5.41
CA GLN A 437 -29.85 18.19 4.99
C GLN A 437 -29.08 18.99 3.93
N GLY A 438 -28.41 18.28 3.01
CA GLY A 438 -27.63 18.87 1.95
C GLY A 438 -26.26 19.43 2.36
N LYS A 439 -25.80 19.17 3.59
CA LYS A 439 -24.54 19.69 4.15
C LYS A 439 -23.61 18.57 4.55
N ALA A 440 -22.67 18.27 3.69
CA ALA A 440 -21.63 17.29 3.96
C ALA A 440 -20.64 17.83 5.02
N ARG A 441 -20.55 17.15 6.16
CA ARG A 441 -19.63 17.53 7.26
C ARG A 441 -18.19 17.15 6.96
N ASP A 442 -18.00 16.15 6.13
CA ASP A 442 -16.71 15.70 5.60
C ASP A 442 -16.88 15.23 4.16
N ASP A 443 -15.76 14.94 3.48
CA ASP A 443 -15.78 14.39 2.15
C ASP A 443 -16.51 13.04 2.14
N MET A 444 -17.46 12.86 1.23
CA MET A 444 -18.25 11.64 1.14
C MET A 444 -18.05 10.97 -0.21
N THR A 445 -17.65 9.72 -0.18
CA THR A 445 -17.53 8.88 -1.39
C THR A 445 -18.26 7.57 -1.20
N VAL A 446 -19.05 7.19 -2.19
CA VAL A 446 -19.68 5.87 -2.33
C VAL A 446 -19.21 5.30 -3.65
N PHE A 447 -18.43 4.23 -3.60
CA PHE A 447 -17.83 3.56 -4.75
C PHE A 447 -18.34 2.12 -4.82
N VAL A 448 -19.07 1.80 -5.88
CA VAL A 448 -19.80 0.54 -6.06
C VAL A 448 -19.19 -0.26 -7.17
N GLY A 449 -18.88 -1.52 -6.93
CA GLY A 449 -18.53 -2.53 -7.92
C GLY A 449 -19.62 -3.60 -7.99
N GLY A 450 -20.02 -3.99 -9.19
CA GLY A 450 -20.95 -5.11 -9.39
C GLY A 450 -20.37 -6.14 -10.32
N LEU A 451 -20.54 -7.42 -9.99
CA LEU A 451 -20.00 -8.56 -10.73
C LEU A 451 -21.10 -9.23 -11.54
N TRP A 452 -20.88 -9.44 -12.84
CA TRP A 452 -21.80 -10.17 -13.72
C TRP A 452 -21.09 -11.25 -14.50
N GLN A 453 -21.80 -12.37 -14.69
CA GLN A 453 -21.31 -13.44 -15.53
C GLN A 453 -21.42 -13.00 -17.00
N ARG A 454 -20.36 -13.23 -17.79
CA ARG A 454 -20.42 -13.05 -19.25
C ARG A 454 -21.23 -14.18 -19.88
N VAL A 455 -22.13 -13.81 -20.77
CA VAL A 455 -23.00 -14.75 -21.53
C VAL A 455 -22.26 -15.42 -22.68
#